data_e005ab6f0f7d44ffbf0d3967992f54bb
#
_entry.id   e005ab6f0f7d44ffbf0d3967992f54bb
#
_cell.length_a   1.000
_cell.length_b   1.000
_cell.length_c   1.000
_cell.angle_alpha   90.00
_cell.angle_beta   90.00
_cell.angle_gamma   90.00
#
_symmetry.space_group_name_H-M   'P 1'
#
loop_
_entity.id
_entity.type
_entity.pdbx_description
1 polymer ?
#
loop_
_entity_poly.entity_id
_entity_poly.type
_entity_poly.pdbx_seq_one_letter_code
_entity_poly.pdbx_strand_id
1 'polypeptide(L)'
;MPPKREVPTYVMQQRSELMDFYIRDQRGRAAETTPHRHEYFQIQVNLGGDTVQHIGNVQRPFTRRTLAFILPHRVHVIPHPMHSDSVVINFSQTFLLPHLQCDPMDLEEVSILQAPELSPFRFQEHLDFCLGEADFQHISLLLEQMRVLDANRQFGSREILKGLLLQLIGRVCTLYAEPLRQLADGNAAQLSRRDALGRMSDYLRRNINDPDLCLHKVAAATYLSPTYLTHWLRKEIGKTFSELVLERRMHAARNYLLNGTRPVGEVARLCGFADEAYFSRRFRQMHGLPPGQFRRQQRDPDATQAAMP
;
A
#
# COMPACT_ATOMS: atom_id res chain seq x y z
N MET A 1 27.53 -4.24 -14.67
CA MET A 1 26.46 -4.67 -13.79
C MET A 1 25.17 -4.68 -14.60
N PRO A 2 24.38 -5.74 -14.62
CA PRO A 2 23.08 -5.70 -15.26
C PRO A 2 22.22 -4.63 -14.56
N PRO A 3 21.34 -3.91 -15.28
CA PRO A 3 20.47 -2.91 -14.68
C PRO A 3 19.62 -3.61 -13.61
N LYS A 4 19.56 -3.04 -12.41
CA LYS A 4 18.60 -3.47 -11.38
C LYS A 4 17.20 -3.37 -12.01
N ARG A 5 16.55 -4.51 -12.21
CA ARG A 5 15.15 -4.52 -12.66
C ARG A 5 14.35 -3.75 -11.63
N GLU A 6 13.80 -2.63 -12.03
CA GLU A 6 12.86 -1.86 -11.20
C GLU A 6 11.67 -2.76 -10.87
N VAL A 7 11.33 -2.86 -9.59
CA VAL A 7 10.15 -3.61 -9.14
C VAL A 7 8.92 -2.83 -9.59
N PRO A 8 8.04 -3.40 -10.43
CA PRO A 8 6.88 -2.69 -10.94
C PRO A 8 5.93 -2.31 -9.79
N THR A 9 5.35 -1.11 -9.88
CA THR A 9 4.36 -0.60 -8.95
C THR A 9 3.03 -0.43 -9.68
N TYR A 10 1.98 -1.07 -9.17
CA TYR A 10 0.65 -1.02 -9.75
C TYR A 10 -0.26 -0.07 -8.97
N VAL A 11 -1.08 0.68 -9.71
CA VAL A 11 -2.15 1.52 -9.15
C VAL A 11 -3.51 0.84 -9.35
N MET A 12 -4.51 1.24 -8.58
CA MET A 12 -5.85 0.64 -8.63
C MET A 12 -6.48 0.72 -10.04
N GLN A 13 -6.31 1.87 -10.74
CA GLN A 13 -6.82 2.10 -12.09
C GLN A 13 -6.32 1.10 -13.13
N GLN A 14 -5.12 0.55 -12.94
CA GLN A 14 -4.58 -0.48 -13.83
C GLN A 14 -5.19 -1.87 -13.60
N ARG A 15 -5.96 -2.01 -12.54
CA ARG A 15 -6.50 -3.29 -12.06
C ARG A 15 -8.01 -3.36 -12.10
N SER A 16 -8.70 -2.24 -11.93
CA SER A 16 -10.16 -2.13 -11.89
C SER A 16 -10.61 -0.74 -12.33
N GLU A 17 -11.81 -0.66 -12.90
CA GLU A 17 -12.52 0.61 -13.12
C GLU A 17 -12.93 1.26 -11.80
N LEU A 18 -13.08 0.46 -10.74
CA LEU A 18 -13.44 0.92 -9.41
C LEU A 18 -12.19 1.27 -8.61
N MET A 19 -12.18 2.49 -8.06
CA MET A 19 -11.01 3.08 -7.40
C MET A 19 -10.92 2.77 -5.90
N ASP A 20 -11.96 2.21 -5.32
CA ASP A 20 -12.11 2.04 -3.88
C ASP A 20 -11.91 0.59 -3.42
N PHE A 21 -12.54 -0.37 -4.10
CA PHE A 21 -12.56 -1.78 -3.74
C PHE A 21 -12.85 -2.63 -4.97
N TYR A 22 -12.21 -3.80 -5.08
CA TYR A 22 -12.67 -4.89 -5.96
C TYR A 22 -12.20 -6.24 -5.43
N ILE A 23 -12.99 -7.28 -5.73
CA ILE A 23 -12.69 -8.67 -5.39
C ILE A 23 -12.68 -9.51 -6.67
N ARG A 24 -11.72 -10.42 -6.78
CA ARG A 24 -11.61 -11.33 -7.94
C ARG A 24 -11.08 -12.70 -7.52
N ASP A 25 -11.40 -13.70 -8.34
CA ASP A 25 -10.72 -15.00 -8.37
C ASP A 25 -9.64 -15.03 -9.48
N GLN A 26 -9.04 -16.18 -9.67
CA GLN A 26 -8.03 -16.38 -10.72
C GLN A 26 -8.63 -16.48 -12.14
N ARG A 27 -9.93 -16.72 -12.27
CA ARG A 27 -10.61 -16.81 -13.59
C ARG A 27 -10.65 -15.45 -14.27
N GLY A 28 -10.75 -14.39 -13.48
CA GLY A 28 -10.77 -13.03 -13.99
C GLY A 28 -9.39 -12.53 -14.44
N ARG A 29 -8.31 -12.95 -13.79
CA ARG A 29 -6.94 -12.55 -14.11
C ARG A 29 -5.94 -13.50 -13.47
N ALA A 30 -4.94 -13.94 -14.26
CA ALA A 30 -3.83 -14.74 -13.75
C ALA A 30 -3.05 -14.01 -12.66
N ALA A 31 -2.49 -14.77 -11.72
CA ALA A 31 -1.61 -14.23 -10.68
C ALA A 31 -0.32 -13.68 -11.29
N GLU A 32 0.21 -12.62 -10.68
CA GLU A 32 1.54 -12.12 -11.02
C GLU A 32 2.59 -13.12 -10.51
N THR A 33 3.52 -13.50 -11.39
CA THR A 33 4.58 -14.47 -11.08
C THR A 33 5.92 -13.81 -10.79
N THR A 34 6.01 -12.48 -10.90
CA THR A 34 7.21 -11.70 -10.63
C THR A 34 7.03 -10.80 -9.42
N PRO A 35 8.09 -10.52 -8.65
CA PRO A 35 8.03 -9.57 -7.56
C PRO A 35 7.50 -8.20 -8.01
N HIS A 36 6.51 -7.70 -7.32
CA HIS A 36 5.86 -6.43 -7.60
C HIS A 36 5.37 -5.76 -6.30
N ARG A 37 4.88 -4.54 -6.42
CA ARG A 37 4.20 -3.80 -5.36
C ARG A 37 3.02 -3.02 -5.93
N HIS A 38 2.13 -2.54 -5.05
CA HIS A 38 0.96 -1.74 -5.43
C HIS A 38 0.71 -0.64 -4.41
N GLU A 39 -0.05 0.40 -4.82
CA GLU A 39 -0.38 1.56 -3.96
C GLU A 39 -1.64 1.35 -3.12
N TYR A 40 -2.18 0.17 -3.08
CA TYR A 40 -3.42 -0.20 -2.40
C TYR A 40 -3.19 -1.38 -1.45
N PHE A 41 -4.13 -1.64 -0.57
CA PHE A 41 -4.16 -2.83 0.28
C PHE A 41 -4.59 -4.05 -0.52
N GLN A 42 -4.01 -5.19 -0.18
CA GLN A 42 -4.44 -6.46 -0.76
C GLN A 42 -4.57 -7.53 0.33
N ILE A 43 -5.64 -8.33 0.24
CA ILE A 43 -5.77 -9.58 0.97
C ILE A 43 -5.86 -10.70 -0.07
N GLN A 44 -5.04 -11.73 0.08
CA GLN A 44 -5.16 -12.96 -0.69
C GLN A 44 -5.61 -14.10 0.21
N VAL A 45 -6.56 -14.90 -0.27
CA VAL A 45 -7.10 -16.06 0.46
C VAL A 45 -6.91 -17.30 -0.40
N ASN A 46 -6.18 -18.28 0.11
CA ASN A 46 -6.00 -19.56 -0.57
C ASN A 46 -7.18 -20.49 -0.26
N LEU A 47 -8.00 -20.78 -1.26
CA LEU A 47 -9.13 -21.69 -1.18
C LEU A 47 -8.72 -23.12 -1.53
N GLY A 48 -7.64 -23.29 -2.31
CA GLY A 48 -7.10 -24.61 -2.70
C GLY A 48 -5.87 -24.50 -3.59
N GLY A 49 -4.99 -25.48 -3.50
CA GLY A 49 -3.71 -25.52 -4.20
C GLY A 49 -2.59 -24.85 -3.39
N ASP A 50 -1.56 -25.64 -3.07
CA ASP A 50 -0.44 -25.19 -2.26
C ASP A 50 0.56 -24.40 -3.11
N THR A 51 1.05 -23.30 -2.55
CA THR A 51 2.09 -22.47 -3.14
C THR A 51 2.95 -21.83 -2.03
N VAL A 52 3.76 -20.86 -2.40
CA VAL A 52 4.65 -20.15 -1.49
C VAL A 52 4.38 -18.64 -1.62
N GLN A 53 4.28 -17.97 -0.48
CA GLN A 53 4.22 -16.52 -0.42
C GLN A 53 5.61 -15.94 -0.15
N HIS A 54 5.98 -14.93 -0.92
CA HIS A 54 7.14 -14.09 -0.68
C HIS A 54 6.64 -12.68 -0.41
N ILE A 55 6.74 -12.21 0.83
CA ILE A 55 6.27 -10.88 1.24
C ILE A 55 7.40 -10.20 2.01
N GLY A 56 7.82 -9.04 1.54
CA GLY A 56 9.03 -8.39 2.06
C GLY A 56 10.24 -9.29 1.94
N ASN A 57 10.88 -9.60 3.07
CA ASN A 57 12.07 -10.45 3.14
C ASN A 57 11.77 -11.90 3.59
N VAL A 58 10.49 -12.27 3.69
CA VAL A 58 10.08 -13.55 4.26
C VAL A 58 9.43 -14.42 3.19
N GLN A 59 9.81 -15.70 3.19
CA GLN A 59 9.20 -16.75 2.39
C GLN A 59 8.50 -17.75 3.31
N ARG A 60 7.22 -18.07 2.98
CA ARG A 60 6.42 -19.02 3.78
C ARG A 60 5.50 -19.86 2.90
N PRO A 61 5.08 -21.05 3.35
CA PRO A 61 4.02 -21.80 2.70
C PRO A 61 2.73 -20.96 2.60
N PHE A 62 2.03 -21.09 1.48
CA PHE A 62 0.71 -20.51 1.28
C PHE A 62 -0.24 -21.64 0.89
N THR A 63 -0.70 -22.36 1.91
CA THR A 63 -1.54 -23.55 1.77
C THR A 63 -3.02 -23.20 1.85
N ARG A 64 -3.91 -24.16 1.56
CA ARG A 64 -5.35 -23.95 1.74
C ARG A 64 -5.67 -23.41 3.12
N ARG A 65 -6.60 -22.46 3.22
CA ARG A 65 -7.04 -21.74 4.43
C ARG A 65 -6.06 -20.68 4.97
N THR A 66 -5.00 -20.40 4.23
CA THR A 66 -4.08 -19.32 4.60
C THR A 66 -4.51 -18.01 3.96
N LEU A 67 -4.39 -16.91 4.73
CA LEU A 67 -4.57 -15.54 4.28
C LEU A 67 -3.22 -14.81 4.25
N ALA A 68 -3.05 -13.96 3.26
CA ALA A 68 -1.91 -13.02 3.17
C ALA A 68 -2.44 -11.59 3.16
N PHE A 69 -1.88 -10.73 4.01
CA PHE A 69 -2.24 -9.33 4.17
C PHE A 69 -1.10 -8.43 3.69
N ILE A 70 -1.31 -7.68 2.65
CA ILE A 70 -0.25 -6.93 1.96
C ILE A 70 -0.53 -5.44 2.06
N LEU A 71 0.38 -4.72 2.74
CA LEU A 71 0.37 -3.26 2.82
C LEU A 71 0.65 -2.62 1.46
N PRO A 72 0.16 -1.40 1.22
CA PRO A 72 0.64 -0.57 0.11
C PRO A 72 2.17 -0.50 0.08
N HIS A 73 2.73 -0.50 -1.12
CA HIS A 73 4.18 -0.45 -1.41
C HIS A 73 5.02 -1.63 -0.91
N ARG A 74 4.44 -2.64 -0.27
CA ARG A 74 5.15 -3.87 0.14
C ARG A 74 5.45 -4.73 -1.09
N VAL A 75 6.74 -5.03 -1.30
CA VAL A 75 7.16 -5.95 -2.37
C VAL A 75 6.71 -7.36 -2.02
N HIS A 76 6.05 -8.02 -2.94
CA HIS A 76 5.59 -9.38 -2.75
C HIS A 76 5.44 -10.13 -4.08
N VAL A 77 5.36 -11.46 -3.98
CA VAL A 77 4.90 -12.36 -5.03
C VAL A 77 4.30 -13.62 -4.39
N ILE A 78 3.12 -13.99 -4.83
CA ILE A 78 2.46 -15.24 -4.47
C ILE A 78 2.06 -15.91 -5.79
N PRO A 79 2.94 -16.75 -6.35
CA PRO A 79 2.63 -17.46 -7.58
C PRO A 79 1.55 -18.50 -7.28
N HIS A 80 0.51 -18.49 -8.07
CA HIS A 80 -0.54 -19.49 -7.96
C HIS A 80 -0.41 -20.50 -9.09
N PRO A 81 -0.33 -21.81 -8.81
CA PRO A 81 -0.30 -22.85 -9.83
C PRO A 81 -1.57 -22.81 -10.71
N MET A 82 -1.47 -23.28 -11.94
CA MET A 82 -2.63 -23.56 -12.75
C MET A 82 -3.53 -24.55 -11.98
N HIS A 83 -4.84 -24.29 -11.93
CA HIS A 83 -5.84 -25.04 -11.16
C HIS A 83 -5.84 -24.81 -9.64
N SER A 84 -5.05 -23.86 -9.11
CA SER A 84 -5.28 -23.42 -7.73
C SER A 84 -6.54 -22.54 -7.65
N ASP A 85 -7.14 -22.48 -6.48
CA ASP A 85 -8.28 -21.63 -6.20
C ASP A 85 -7.89 -20.58 -5.16
N SER A 86 -8.00 -19.32 -5.53
CA SER A 86 -7.68 -18.20 -4.66
C SER A 86 -8.53 -16.98 -4.95
N VAL A 87 -8.77 -16.20 -3.92
CA VAL A 87 -9.49 -14.93 -4.01
C VAL A 87 -8.53 -13.80 -3.61
N VAL A 88 -8.58 -12.71 -4.37
CA VAL A 88 -7.82 -11.50 -4.13
C VAL A 88 -8.77 -10.34 -3.92
N ILE A 89 -8.64 -9.66 -2.78
CA ILE A 89 -9.38 -8.45 -2.41
C ILE A 89 -8.39 -7.29 -2.46
N ASN A 90 -8.72 -6.24 -3.21
CA ASN A 90 -7.92 -5.02 -3.31
C ASN A 90 -8.78 -3.83 -2.91
N PHE A 91 -8.23 -2.93 -2.11
CA PHE A 91 -8.96 -1.76 -1.66
C PHE A 91 -8.03 -0.59 -1.32
N SER A 92 -8.55 0.62 -1.48
CA SER A 92 -7.81 1.84 -1.18
C SER A 92 -7.70 2.09 0.34
N GLN A 93 -6.71 2.89 0.74
CA GLN A 93 -6.60 3.34 2.13
C GLN A 93 -7.87 4.09 2.58
N THR A 94 -8.41 4.95 1.74
CA THR A 94 -9.62 5.72 2.06
C THR A 94 -10.88 4.86 2.16
N PHE A 95 -10.89 3.67 1.54
CA PHE A 95 -11.98 2.72 1.71
C PHE A 95 -11.95 2.08 3.10
N LEU A 96 -10.80 1.57 3.54
CA LEU A 96 -10.67 0.93 4.85
C LEU A 96 -10.63 1.96 5.99
N LEU A 97 -9.79 2.98 5.86
CA LEU A 97 -9.38 3.92 6.91
C LEU A 97 -9.65 5.38 6.48
N PRO A 98 -10.92 5.79 6.28
CA PRO A 98 -11.24 7.13 5.74
C PRO A 98 -10.81 8.27 6.65
N HIS A 99 -10.65 8.01 7.95
CA HIS A 99 -10.27 9.01 8.95
C HIS A 99 -8.76 9.06 9.22
N LEU A 100 -8.02 8.08 8.68
CA LEU A 100 -6.57 8.02 8.89
C LEU A 100 -5.83 8.87 7.85
N GLN A 101 -5.38 10.04 8.28
CA GLN A 101 -4.57 10.93 7.46
C GLN A 101 -3.08 10.61 7.65
N CYS A 102 -2.59 9.55 7.00
CA CYS A 102 -1.17 9.25 6.94
C CYS A 102 -0.77 8.87 5.51
N ASP A 103 0.51 9.04 5.21
CA ASP A 103 1.08 8.54 3.96
C ASP A 103 0.98 7.00 3.95
N PRO A 104 0.57 6.35 2.85
CA PRO A 104 0.57 4.88 2.75
C PRO A 104 1.91 4.22 3.10
N MET A 105 3.01 4.95 2.99
CA MET A 105 4.33 4.47 3.37
C MET A 105 4.59 4.48 4.88
N ASP A 106 3.74 5.16 5.65
CA ASP A 106 3.85 5.28 7.12
C ASP A 106 2.86 4.36 7.87
N LEU A 107 2.09 3.55 7.15
CA LEU A 107 1.06 2.66 7.74
C LEU A 107 1.64 1.65 8.75
N GLU A 108 2.89 1.27 8.60
CA GLU A 108 3.57 0.38 9.55
C GLU A 108 3.79 1.01 10.93
N GLU A 109 3.79 2.33 11.00
CA GLU A 109 4.05 3.07 12.23
C GLU A 109 2.76 3.42 12.98
N VAL A 110 1.60 3.28 12.33
CA VAL A 110 0.30 3.53 12.96
C VAL A 110 0.10 2.56 14.11
N SER A 111 -0.17 3.07 15.30
CA SER A 111 -0.42 2.23 16.48
C SER A 111 -1.59 1.28 16.25
N ILE A 112 -1.45 0.02 16.67
CA ILE A 112 -2.56 -0.95 16.65
C ILE A 112 -3.72 -0.57 17.57
N LEU A 113 -3.48 0.32 18.55
CA LEU A 113 -4.54 0.88 19.39
C LEU A 113 -5.35 1.95 18.63
N GLN A 114 -4.73 2.62 17.67
CA GLN A 114 -5.40 3.61 16.82
C GLN A 114 -6.14 2.97 15.64
N ALA A 115 -5.54 1.95 15.05
CA ALA A 115 -6.10 1.23 13.89
C ALA A 115 -5.82 -0.27 14.01
N PRO A 116 -6.58 -1.00 14.85
CA PRO A 116 -6.38 -2.43 15.07
C PRO A 116 -6.52 -3.26 13.81
N GLU A 117 -7.31 -2.81 12.84
CA GLU A 117 -7.50 -3.43 11.53
C GLU A 117 -6.22 -3.47 10.67
N LEU A 118 -5.22 -2.66 10.99
CA LEU A 118 -3.89 -2.73 10.34
C LEU A 118 -3.01 -3.87 10.87
N SER A 119 -3.35 -4.44 12.02
CA SER A 119 -2.48 -5.43 12.69
C SER A 119 -2.10 -6.63 11.82
N PRO A 120 -3.01 -7.30 11.09
CA PRO A 120 -2.63 -8.41 10.22
C PRO A 120 -1.66 -7.99 9.10
N PHE A 121 -1.87 -6.80 8.53
CA PHE A 121 -1.00 -6.27 7.47
C PHE A 121 0.40 -5.92 7.98
N ARG A 122 0.50 -5.34 9.18
CA ARG A 122 1.78 -4.94 9.78
C ARG A 122 2.61 -6.13 10.20
N PHE A 123 1.98 -7.19 10.67
CA PHE A 123 2.66 -8.35 11.22
C PHE A 123 2.67 -9.57 10.30
N GLN A 124 2.30 -9.40 9.02
CA GLN A 124 2.31 -10.46 8.01
C GLN A 124 3.67 -11.15 7.89
N GLU A 125 4.77 -10.44 8.01
CA GLU A 125 6.11 -11.03 7.95
C GLU A 125 6.47 -11.85 9.20
N HIS A 126 5.67 -11.79 10.27
CA HIS A 126 5.92 -12.47 11.55
C HIS A 126 4.93 -13.60 11.80
N LEU A 127 3.76 -13.59 11.17
CA LEU A 127 2.68 -14.54 11.41
C LEU A 127 2.16 -15.17 10.12
N ASP A 128 1.78 -16.45 10.21
CA ASP A 128 1.00 -17.15 9.21
C ASP A 128 -0.46 -17.18 9.64
N PHE A 129 -1.32 -16.55 8.85
CA PHE A 129 -2.75 -16.50 9.12
C PHE A 129 -3.46 -17.71 8.51
N CYS A 130 -3.29 -18.89 9.13
CA CYS A 130 -3.93 -20.13 8.73
C CYS A 130 -5.17 -20.38 9.61
N LEU A 131 -6.34 -20.53 9.00
CA LEU A 131 -7.61 -20.66 9.69
C LEU A 131 -7.96 -22.12 10.02
N GLY A 132 -8.67 -22.33 11.12
CA GLY A 132 -9.42 -23.56 11.35
C GLY A 132 -10.56 -23.73 10.34
N GLU A 133 -11.09 -24.95 10.18
CA GLU A 133 -12.11 -25.22 9.15
C GLU A 133 -13.38 -24.37 9.34
N ALA A 134 -13.87 -24.21 10.58
CA ALA A 134 -15.08 -23.43 10.87
C ALA A 134 -14.89 -21.93 10.53
N ASP A 135 -13.74 -21.35 10.85
CA ASP A 135 -13.43 -19.96 10.52
C ASP A 135 -13.24 -19.78 9.03
N PHE A 136 -12.62 -20.74 8.36
CA PHE A 136 -12.45 -20.72 6.93
C PHE A 136 -13.80 -20.77 6.18
N GLN A 137 -14.75 -21.61 6.63
CA GLN A 137 -16.09 -21.64 6.08
C GLN A 137 -16.80 -20.29 6.26
N HIS A 138 -16.68 -19.68 7.43
CA HIS A 138 -17.25 -18.35 7.66
C HIS A 138 -16.63 -17.27 6.74
N ILE A 139 -15.30 -17.27 6.62
CA ILE A 139 -14.61 -16.35 5.69
C ILE A 139 -15.03 -16.59 4.24
N SER A 140 -15.19 -17.84 3.82
CA SER A 140 -15.65 -18.19 2.47
C SER A 140 -17.04 -17.62 2.16
N LEU A 141 -17.95 -17.61 3.15
CA LEU A 141 -19.25 -16.97 3.00
C LEU A 141 -19.15 -15.45 2.84
N LEU A 142 -18.26 -14.79 3.61
CA LEU A 142 -18.01 -13.36 3.46
C LEU A 142 -17.45 -13.03 2.07
N LEU A 143 -16.53 -13.84 1.56
CA LEU A 143 -15.95 -13.66 0.21
C LEU A 143 -17.02 -13.76 -0.87
N GLU A 144 -17.93 -14.72 -0.77
CA GLU A 144 -19.01 -14.88 -1.74
C GLU A 144 -19.99 -13.70 -1.69
N GLN A 145 -20.36 -13.23 -0.51
CA GLN A 145 -21.18 -12.03 -0.35
C GLN A 145 -20.51 -10.80 -0.97
N MET A 146 -19.20 -10.61 -0.73
CA MET A 146 -18.44 -9.51 -1.34
C MET A 146 -18.44 -9.62 -2.88
N ARG A 147 -18.25 -10.83 -3.44
CA ARG A 147 -18.25 -11.04 -4.90
C ARG A 147 -19.59 -10.69 -5.54
N VAL A 148 -20.69 -11.15 -4.95
CA VAL A 148 -22.05 -10.86 -5.45
C VAL A 148 -22.32 -9.36 -5.42
N LEU A 149 -21.97 -8.68 -4.33
CA LEU A 149 -22.17 -7.24 -4.18
C LEU A 149 -21.26 -6.42 -5.10
N ASP A 150 -19.99 -6.84 -5.28
CA ASP A 150 -19.03 -6.14 -6.12
C ASP A 150 -19.40 -6.25 -7.63
N ALA A 151 -19.94 -7.41 -8.05
CA ALA A 151 -20.38 -7.63 -9.42
C ALA A 151 -21.60 -6.78 -9.81
N ASN A 152 -22.46 -6.42 -8.85
CA ASN A 152 -23.71 -5.69 -9.09
C ASN A 152 -23.90 -4.59 -8.04
N ARG A 153 -22.99 -3.60 -8.03
CA ARG A 153 -23.03 -2.50 -7.07
C ARG A 153 -24.27 -1.62 -7.26
N GLN A 154 -24.93 -1.35 -6.14
CA GLN A 154 -26.07 -0.44 -6.02
C GLN A 154 -25.77 0.61 -4.96
N PHE A 155 -26.68 1.56 -4.78
CA PHE A 155 -26.63 2.50 -3.67
C PHE A 155 -26.57 1.74 -2.33
N GLY A 156 -25.57 2.04 -1.49
CA GLY A 156 -25.32 1.37 -0.22
C GLY A 156 -24.39 0.14 -0.30
N SER A 157 -24.08 -0.40 -1.51
CA SER A 157 -23.19 -1.56 -1.65
C SER A 157 -21.79 -1.31 -1.10
N ARG A 158 -21.29 -0.08 -1.21
CA ARG A 158 -19.97 0.31 -0.70
C ARG A 158 -19.87 0.14 0.82
N GLU A 159 -20.89 0.55 1.53
CA GLU A 159 -20.97 0.47 3.00
C GLU A 159 -21.07 -1.00 3.45
N ILE A 160 -21.85 -1.82 2.74
CA ILE A 160 -21.96 -3.25 3.03
C ILE A 160 -20.62 -3.95 2.75
N LEU A 161 -19.98 -3.68 1.61
CA LEU A 161 -18.66 -4.24 1.27
C LEU A 161 -17.62 -3.87 2.33
N LYS A 162 -17.63 -2.63 2.81
CA LYS A 162 -16.75 -2.19 3.90
C LYS A 162 -17.04 -2.95 5.19
N GLY A 163 -18.31 -3.14 5.55
CA GLY A 163 -18.72 -3.92 6.71
C GLY A 163 -18.23 -5.38 6.65
N LEU A 164 -18.39 -6.04 5.50
CA LEU A 164 -17.92 -7.41 5.27
C LEU A 164 -16.39 -7.52 5.34
N LEU A 165 -15.68 -6.55 4.77
CA LEU A 165 -14.21 -6.48 4.85
C LEU A 165 -13.73 -6.31 6.28
N LEU A 166 -14.35 -5.41 7.06
CA LEU A 166 -14.02 -5.21 8.47
C LEU A 166 -14.35 -6.45 9.31
N GLN A 167 -15.42 -7.16 8.98
CA GLN A 167 -15.78 -8.42 9.64
C GLN A 167 -14.71 -9.50 9.38
N LEU A 168 -14.22 -9.63 8.14
CA LEU A 168 -13.13 -10.54 7.81
C LEU A 168 -11.86 -10.19 8.61
N ILE A 169 -11.43 -8.95 8.55
CA ILE A 169 -10.21 -8.49 9.24
C ILE A 169 -10.37 -8.66 10.76
N GLY A 170 -11.50 -8.23 11.31
CA GLY A 170 -11.79 -8.35 12.74
C GLY A 170 -11.78 -9.78 13.23
N ARG A 171 -12.31 -10.73 12.43
CA ARG A 171 -12.24 -12.16 12.77
C ARG A 171 -10.80 -12.65 12.87
N VAL A 172 -9.95 -12.31 11.91
CA VAL A 172 -8.52 -12.65 11.94
C VAL A 172 -7.83 -12.00 13.15
N CYS A 173 -8.10 -10.71 13.41
CA CYS A 173 -7.56 -10.03 14.61
C CYS A 173 -7.96 -10.72 15.89
N THR A 174 -9.19 -11.23 16.00
CA THR A 174 -9.68 -11.95 17.19
C THR A 174 -8.99 -13.30 17.35
N LEU A 175 -8.85 -14.06 16.25
CA LEU A 175 -8.20 -15.39 16.27
C LEU A 175 -6.71 -15.30 16.61
N TYR A 176 -6.06 -14.23 16.20
CA TYR A 176 -4.63 -13.98 16.40
C TYR A 176 -4.35 -12.90 17.44
N ALA A 177 -5.32 -12.58 18.32
CA ALA A 177 -5.23 -11.46 19.25
C ALA A 177 -3.97 -11.50 20.13
N GLU A 178 -3.67 -12.66 20.70
CA GLU A 178 -2.51 -12.81 21.60
C GLU A 178 -1.18 -12.68 20.84
N PRO A 179 -0.90 -13.41 19.73
CA PRO A 179 0.30 -13.20 18.93
C PRO A 179 0.45 -11.77 18.42
N LEU A 180 -0.64 -11.12 17.99
CA LEU A 180 -0.61 -9.74 17.49
C LEU A 180 -0.25 -8.74 18.59
N ARG A 181 -0.76 -8.94 19.83
CA ARG A 181 -0.40 -8.11 21.00
C ARG A 181 1.05 -8.32 21.40
N GLN A 182 1.51 -9.56 21.49
CA GLN A 182 2.91 -9.87 21.83
C GLN A 182 3.88 -9.25 20.82
N LEU A 183 3.57 -9.27 19.52
CA LEU A 183 4.37 -8.61 18.50
C LEU A 183 4.32 -7.08 18.63
N ALA A 184 3.19 -6.53 19.02
CA ALA A 184 3.09 -5.10 19.29
C ALA A 184 3.87 -4.69 20.53
N ASP A 185 3.83 -5.49 21.61
CA ASP A 185 4.52 -5.24 22.88
C ASP A 185 6.01 -5.60 22.81
N GLY A 186 6.38 -6.71 22.15
CA GLY A 186 7.77 -7.14 21.95
C GLY A 186 8.59 -6.18 21.10
N ASN A 187 7.92 -5.37 20.30
CA ASN A 187 8.52 -4.23 19.61
C ASN A 187 8.94 -3.08 20.56
N ALA A 188 8.56 -3.13 21.84
CA ALA A 188 9.03 -2.16 22.84
C ALA A 188 10.56 -2.19 23.03
N ALA A 189 11.22 -3.34 22.91
CA ALA A 189 12.69 -3.45 22.95
C ALA A 189 13.36 -3.06 21.61
N GLN A 190 12.63 -3.13 20.48
CA GLN A 190 13.01 -2.49 19.20
C GLN A 190 12.59 -1.02 19.13
N LEU A 191 11.86 -0.51 20.14
CA LEU A 191 11.34 0.86 20.21
C LEU A 191 12.40 1.93 20.02
N SER A 192 13.64 1.71 20.46
CA SER A 192 14.69 2.71 20.22
C SER A 192 15.04 2.87 18.72
N ARG A 193 14.92 1.84 17.92
CA ARG A 193 15.08 1.92 16.45
C ARG A 193 13.80 2.40 15.77
N ARG A 194 12.63 1.93 16.20
CA ARG A 194 11.34 2.36 15.68
C ARG A 194 11.00 3.80 16.08
N ASP A 195 11.35 4.23 17.29
CA ASP A 195 11.21 5.63 17.68
C ASP A 195 12.04 6.55 16.79
N ALA A 196 13.23 6.11 16.36
CA ALA A 196 14.03 6.87 15.41
C ALA A 196 13.38 6.93 14.03
N LEU A 197 12.73 5.84 13.59
CA LEU A 197 11.99 5.76 12.33
C LEU A 197 10.68 6.53 12.39
N GLY A 198 9.93 6.40 13.47
CA GLY A 198 8.74 7.20 13.73
C GLY A 198 9.07 8.68 13.72
N ARG A 199 10.16 9.09 14.41
CA ARG A 199 10.65 10.46 14.35
C ARG A 199 11.06 10.88 12.94
N MET A 200 11.68 9.99 12.16
CA MET A 200 12.05 10.28 10.76
C MET A 200 10.82 10.49 9.89
N SER A 201 9.85 9.58 9.94
CA SER A 201 8.61 9.70 9.18
C SER A 201 7.82 10.93 9.57
N ASP A 202 7.69 11.21 10.86
CA ASP A 202 7.05 12.42 11.36
C ASP A 202 7.77 13.68 10.91
N TYR A 203 9.10 13.69 10.95
CA TYR A 203 9.89 14.82 10.48
C TYR A 203 9.73 15.02 8.98
N LEU A 204 9.81 13.96 8.18
CA LEU A 204 9.60 14.01 6.73
C LEU A 204 8.20 14.51 6.40
N ARG A 205 7.16 14.00 7.06
CA ARG A 205 5.76 14.41 6.85
C ARG A 205 5.56 15.90 7.11
N ARG A 206 6.13 16.42 8.20
CA ARG A 206 5.99 17.84 8.57
C ARG A 206 6.82 18.77 7.69
N ASN A 207 7.90 18.28 7.08
CA ASN A 207 8.85 19.09 6.35
C ASN A 207 9.00 18.72 4.87
N ILE A 208 8.10 17.90 4.33
CA ILE A 208 8.18 17.43 2.94
C ILE A 208 8.11 18.58 1.92
N ASN A 209 7.46 19.68 2.31
CA ASN A 209 7.34 20.90 1.53
C ASN A 209 8.54 21.85 1.66
N ASP A 210 9.49 21.58 2.57
CA ASP A 210 10.74 22.36 2.67
C ASP A 210 11.66 22.04 1.47
N PRO A 211 11.95 23.02 0.55
CA PRO A 211 12.84 22.77 -0.57
C PRO A 211 14.25 22.35 -0.14
N ASP A 212 14.70 22.81 1.06
CA ASP A 212 16.03 22.56 1.62
C ASP A 212 16.06 21.30 2.52
N LEU A 213 15.03 20.45 2.43
CA LEU A 213 15.00 19.19 3.17
C LEU A 213 16.16 18.30 2.74
N CYS A 214 17.04 17.99 3.68
CA CYS A 214 18.23 17.18 3.44
C CYS A 214 18.44 16.13 4.51
N LEU A 215 19.25 15.10 4.19
CA LEU A 215 19.58 14.00 5.07
C LEU A 215 20.12 14.46 6.43
N HIS A 216 20.92 15.51 6.48
CA HIS A 216 21.50 16.03 7.73
C HIS A 216 20.44 16.59 8.67
N LYS A 217 19.45 17.34 8.14
CA LYS A 217 18.32 17.85 8.94
C LYS A 217 17.53 16.70 9.56
N VAL A 218 17.26 15.66 8.78
CA VAL A 218 16.52 14.48 9.24
C VAL A 218 17.34 13.70 10.27
N ALA A 219 18.61 13.44 10.00
CA ALA A 219 19.49 12.74 10.92
C ALA A 219 19.59 13.45 12.28
N ALA A 220 19.74 14.78 12.28
CA ALA A 220 19.74 15.58 13.50
C ALA A 220 18.41 15.48 14.27
N ALA A 221 17.28 15.57 13.57
CA ALA A 221 15.94 15.47 14.18
C ALA A 221 15.62 14.08 14.74
N THR A 222 16.29 13.05 14.24
CA THR A 222 16.10 11.66 14.68
C THR A 222 17.15 11.18 15.67
N TYR A 223 18.13 12.04 15.99
CA TYR A 223 19.30 11.70 16.82
C TYR A 223 20.15 10.56 16.25
N LEU A 224 20.19 10.45 14.90
CA LEU A 224 21.00 9.49 14.17
C LEU A 224 22.15 10.18 13.44
N SER A 225 23.23 9.43 13.15
CA SER A 225 24.23 9.95 12.23
C SER A 225 23.74 9.85 10.77
N PRO A 226 24.12 10.80 9.89
CA PRO A 226 23.79 10.73 8.46
C PRO A 226 24.25 9.44 7.79
N THR A 227 25.43 8.93 8.20
CA THR A 227 25.98 7.67 7.70
C THR A 227 25.10 6.47 8.08
N TYR A 228 24.69 6.41 9.35
CA TYR A 228 23.80 5.36 9.83
C TYR A 228 22.45 5.40 9.09
N LEU A 229 21.84 6.58 8.98
CA LEU A 229 20.57 6.76 8.28
C LEU A 229 20.67 6.37 6.80
N THR A 230 21.76 6.72 6.12
CA THR A 230 22.02 6.30 4.72
C THR A 230 22.09 4.78 4.59
N HIS A 231 22.87 4.14 5.46
CA HIS A 231 23.04 2.69 5.44
C HIS A 231 21.72 1.98 5.74
N TRP A 232 21.00 2.48 6.74
CA TRP A 232 19.71 1.94 7.13
C TRP A 232 18.66 2.06 6.01
N LEU A 233 18.50 3.23 5.39
CA LEU A 233 17.58 3.45 4.27
C LEU A 233 17.84 2.47 3.11
N ARG A 234 19.10 2.26 2.78
CA ARG A 234 19.48 1.30 1.72
C ARG A 234 19.18 -0.15 2.10
N LYS A 235 19.43 -0.51 3.37
CA LYS A 235 19.27 -1.88 3.86
C LYS A 235 17.78 -2.26 4.01
N GLU A 236 16.99 -1.41 4.68
CA GLU A 236 15.63 -1.73 5.07
C GLU A 236 14.59 -1.29 4.01
N ILE A 237 14.82 -0.13 3.36
CA ILE A 237 13.87 0.43 2.37
C ILE A 237 14.34 0.17 0.93
N GLY A 238 15.61 -0.14 0.72
CA GLY A 238 16.19 -0.33 -0.61
C GLY A 238 16.37 0.95 -1.41
N LYS A 239 16.17 2.12 -0.80
CA LYS A 239 16.20 3.45 -1.43
C LYS A 239 17.22 4.36 -0.79
N THR A 240 17.67 5.34 -1.56
CA THR A 240 18.40 6.50 -1.02
C THR A 240 17.42 7.50 -0.40
N PHE A 241 17.92 8.38 0.44
CA PHE A 241 17.14 9.48 1.01
C PHE A 241 16.46 10.35 -0.07
N SER A 242 17.18 10.70 -1.12
CA SER A 242 16.64 11.52 -2.21
C SER A 242 15.53 10.82 -2.99
N GLU A 243 15.64 9.52 -3.21
CA GLU A 243 14.59 8.71 -3.83
C GLU A 243 13.34 8.65 -2.95
N LEU A 244 13.51 8.46 -1.64
CA LEU A 244 12.40 8.43 -0.69
C LEU A 244 11.66 9.77 -0.63
N VAL A 245 12.39 10.88 -0.50
CA VAL A 245 11.81 12.23 -0.48
C VAL A 245 11.09 12.54 -1.79
N LEU A 246 11.71 12.21 -2.93
CA LEU A 246 11.09 12.42 -4.24
C LEU A 246 9.78 11.66 -4.37
N GLU A 247 9.75 10.39 -3.99
CA GLU A 247 8.56 9.55 -4.05
C GLU A 247 7.42 10.12 -3.18
N ARG A 248 7.71 10.51 -1.93
CA ARG A 248 6.72 11.14 -1.05
C ARG A 248 6.19 12.47 -1.61
N ARG A 249 7.07 13.31 -2.16
CA ARG A 249 6.67 14.56 -2.82
C ARG A 249 5.78 14.32 -4.03
N MET A 250 6.10 13.32 -4.86
CA MET A 250 5.29 12.95 -6.02
C MET A 250 3.93 12.38 -5.63
N HIS A 251 3.88 11.58 -4.57
CA HIS A 251 2.62 11.08 -4.01
C HIS A 251 1.73 12.23 -3.50
N ALA A 252 2.31 13.17 -2.74
CA ALA A 252 1.57 14.38 -2.31
C ALA A 252 1.09 15.21 -3.50
N ALA A 253 1.93 15.40 -4.53
CA ALA A 253 1.57 16.14 -5.72
C ALA A 253 0.42 15.49 -6.48
N ARG A 254 0.42 14.17 -6.61
CA ARG A 254 -0.68 13.43 -7.20
C ARG A 254 -2.00 13.69 -6.45
N ASN A 255 -1.98 13.64 -5.14
CA ASN A 255 -3.16 13.91 -4.32
C ASN A 255 -3.69 15.34 -4.51
N TYR A 256 -2.81 16.34 -4.55
CA TYR A 256 -3.20 17.73 -4.86
C TYR A 256 -3.79 17.90 -6.26
N LEU A 257 -3.25 17.19 -7.25
CA LEU A 257 -3.73 17.25 -8.63
C LEU A 257 -5.09 16.57 -8.81
N LEU A 258 -5.33 15.47 -8.10
CA LEU A 258 -6.61 14.73 -8.14
C LEU A 258 -7.74 15.51 -7.44
N ASN A 259 -7.46 16.05 -6.24
CA ASN A 259 -8.47 16.58 -5.36
C ASN A 259 -8.58 18.13 -5.38
N GLY A 260 -7.75 18.80 -6.19
CA GLY A 260 -7.67 20.26 -6.18
C GLY A 260 -7.65 20.93 -7.55
N THR A 261 -7.93 22.25 -7.56
CA THR A 261 -7.89 23.10 -8.76
C THR A 261 -6.65 23.98 -8.82
N ARG A 262 -5.73 23.86 -7.87
CA ARG A 262 -4.53 24.71 -7.74
C ARG A 262 -3.66 24.67 -9.00
N PRO A 263 -3.07 25.81 -9.41
CA PRO A 263 -2.08 25.84 -10.49
C PRO A 263 -0.95 24.83 -10.27
N VAL A 264 -0.38 24.29 -11.36
CA VAL A 264 0.70 23.30 -11.30
C VAL A 264 1.91 23.82 -10.53
N GLY A 265 2.28 25.09 -10.73
CA GLY A 265 3.39 25.74 -10.02
C GLY A 265 3.11 25.88 -8.51
N GLU A 266 1.85 26.07 -8.10
CA GLU A 266 1.48 26.07 -6.68
C GLU A 266 1.61 24.67 -6.08
N VAL A 267 1.14 23.65 -6.80
CA VAL A 267 1.30 22.24 -6.37
C VAL A 267 2.79 21.89 -6.24
N ALA A 268 3.63 22.28 -7.19
CA ALA A 268 5.07 22.08 -7.11
C ALA A 268 5.67 22.66 -5.82
N ARG A 269 5.33 23.92 -5.50
CA ARG A 269 5.81 24.59 -4.28
C ARG A 269 5.30 23.91 -3.00
N LEU A 270 4.02 23.55 -2.96
CA LEU A 270 3.44 22.83 -1.81
C LEU A 270 4.07 21.46 -1.58
N CYS A 271 4.65 20.87 -2.62
CA CYS A 271 5.38 19.62 -2.55
C CYS A 271 6.90 19.79 -2.37
N GLY A 272 7.37 21.02 -2.09
CA GLY A 272 8.79 21.28 -1.79
C GLY A 272 9.70 21.38 -3.04
N PHE A 273 9.14 21.65 -4.22
CA PHE A 273 9.94 21.91 -5.42
C PHE A 273 10.12 23.40 -5.64
N ALA A 274 11.37 23.84 -5.72
CA ALA A 274 11.71 25.21 -6.05
C ALA A 274 11.53 25.52 -7.55
N ASP A 275 11.67 24.49 -8.41
CA ASP A 275 11.59 24.62 -9.88
C ASP A 275 10.40 23.80 -10.41
N GLU A 276 9.44 24.48 -11.05
CA GLU A 276 8.25 23.87 -11.65
C GLU A 276 8.60 22.99 -12.85
N ALA A 277 9.61 23.37 -13.64
CA ALA A 277 10.01 22.59 -14.81
C ALA A 277 10.66 21.27 -14.40
N TYR A 278 11.51 21.29 -13.35
CA TYR A 278 12.06 20.09 -12.76
C TYR A 278 10.96 19.20 -12.19
N PHE A 279 10.03 19.78 -11.42
CA PHE A 279 8.86 19.07 -10.91
C PHE A 279 8.09 18.36 -12.02
N SER A 280 7.73 19.10 -13.10
CA SER A 280 6.94 18.58 -14.21
C SER A 280 7.63 17.42 -14.92
N ARG A 281 8.96 17.52 -15.13
CA ARG A 281 9.75 16.42 -15.71
C ARG A 281 9.75 15.18 -14.83
N ARG A 282 9.97 15.34 -13.51
CA ARG A 282 9.99 14.22 -12.55
C ARG A 282 8.60 13.60 -12.40
N PHE A 283 7.55 14.41 -12.38
CA PHE A 283 6.16 13.94 -12.33
C PHE A 283 5.82 13.08 -13.55
N ARG A 284 6.16 13.58 -14.77
CA ARG A 284 5.96 12.81 -16.01
C ARG A 284 6.76 11.51 -16.00
N GLN A 285 7.98 11.51 -15.50
CA GLN A 285 8.81 10.31 -15.42
C GLN A 285 8.17 9.24 -14.52
N MET A 286 7.54 9.63 -13.41
CA MET A 286 6.95 8.70 -12.44
C MET A 286 5.51 8.30 -12.81
N HIS A 287 4.74 9.17 -13.41
CA HIS A 287 3.30 8.96 -13.66
C HIS A 287 2.93 8.85 -15.15
N GLY A 288 3.91 8.90 -16.05
CA GLY A 288 3.72 8.78 -17.50
C GLY A 288 3.24 10.05 -18.19
N LEU A 289 2.55 10.96 -17.48
CA LEU A 289 1.94 12.17 -18.01
C LEU A 289 2.43 13.43 -17.27
N PRO A 290 2.54 14.59 -17.96
CA PRO A 290 2.74 15.86 -17.30
C PRO A 290 1.61 16.19 -16.32
N PRO A 291 1.88 16.96 -15.23
CA PRO A 291 0.90 17.22 -14.16
C PRO A 291 -0.44 17.79 -14.66
N GLY A 292 -0.40 18.71 -15.60
CA GLY A 292 -1.60 19.33 -16.17
C GLY A 292 -2.44 18.37 -17.02
N GLN A 293 -1.79 17.48 -17.77
CA GLN A 293 -2.48 16.43 -18.53
C GLN A 293 -3.03 15.35 -17.59
N PHE A 294 -2.27 14.93 -16.60
CA PHE A 294 -2.69 13.99 -15.57
C PHE A 294 -3.99 14.46 -14.88
N ARG A 295 -4.06 15.74 -14.47
CA ARG A 295 -5.27 16.32 -13.87
C ARG A 295 -6.46 16.28 -14.81
N ARG A 296 -6.28 16.63 -16.10
CA ARG A 296 -7.37 16.64 -17.10
C ARG A 296 -7.93 15.26 -17.34
N GLN A 297 -7.07 14.27 -17.54
CA GLN A 297 -7.48 12.90 -17.80
C GLN A 297 -8.28 12.29 -16.63
N GLN A 298 -7.96 12.66 -15.41
CA GLN A 298 -8.66 12.15 -14.22
C GLN A 298 -10.01 12.84 -13.96
N ARG A 299 -10.22 14.06 -14.54
CA ARG A 299 -11.49 14.81 -14.39
C ARG A 299 -12.48 14.52 -15.52
N ASP A 300 -11.98 14.14 -16.67
CA ASP A 300 -12.78 13.86 -17.86
C ASP A 300 -12.19 12.67 -18.61
N PRO A 301 -12.54 11.42 -18.17
CA PRO A 301 -12.03 10.21 -18.80
C PRO A 301 -12.42 10.07 -20.27
N ASP A 302 -13.60 10.60 -20.66
CA ASP A 302 -14.16 10.46 -22.01
C ASP A 302 -13.50 11.39 -23.04
N ALA A 303 -12.92 12.51 -22.60
CA ALA A 303 -12.23 13.45 -23.50
C ALA A 303 -10.94 12.89 -24.14
N THR A 304 -10.40 11.79 -23.59
CA THR A 304 -9.12 11.21 -24.07
C THR A 304 -9.31 10.21 -25.21
N GLN A 305 -10.48 9.60 -25.37
CA GLN A 305 -10.79 8.69 -26.49
C GLN A 305 -11.03 9.43 -27.83
N ALA A 306 -11.37 10.71 -27.78
CA ALA A 306 -11.65 11.51 -28.99
C ALA A 306 -10.39 12.14 -29.64
N ALA A 307 -9.20 12.00 -29.03
CA ALA A 307 -7.97 12.65 -29.48
C ALA A 307 -6.85 11.69 -29.96
N MET A 308 -7.16 10.44 -30.25
CA MET A 308 -6.23 9.56 -30.98
C MET A 308 -6.63 9.52 -32.46
N PRO A 309 -5.73 9.94 -33.37
CA PRO A 309 -5.95 9.87 -34.80
C PRO A 309 -5.94 8.44 -35.34
#